data_2bc3c3b9061faa8aa8fa00d6b8e4f447
#
_entry.id   2bc3c3b9061faa8aa8fa00d6b8e4f447
#
_cell.length_a   1.000
_cell.length_b   1.000
_cell.length_c   1.000
_cell.angle_alpha   90.00
_cell.angle_beta   90.00
_cell.angle_gamma   90.00
#
_symmetry.space_group_name_H-M   'P 1'
#
loop_
_entity.id
_entity.type
_entity.pdbx_description
1 polymer ?
#
loop_
_entity_poly.entity_id
_entity_poly.type
_entity_poly.pdbx_seq_one_letter_code
_entity_poly.pdbx_strand_id
1 'polypeptide(L)'
;MKIQLDDDEALALGRAMRSNDAAMRNRRAIATLAVAAAVPLGVVALWQIGAIRKIPEPKLPHFDAAKVNGSAQGYDKLQTPDAILGIGSMIATMGLAAMGPPKRSPLLTQIFAAKIAMDVATSAKLTVDQWTKYRAFCFWCLLSATATFAMLPFAWNEIRSS
;
A
#
# COMPACT_ATOMS: atom_id res chain seq x y z
N MET A 1 13.63 20.44 11.13
CA MET A 1 13.58 20.06 9.70
C MET A 1 13.40 21.35 8.89
N LYS A 2 14.39 21.72 8.05
CA LYS A 2 14.23 22.85 7.13
C LYS A 2 13.10 22.52 6.16
N ILE A 3 12.15 23.43 6.00
CA ILE A 3 11.00 23.27 5.09
C ILE A 3 11.38 23.67 3.65
N GLN A 4 12.46 24.42 3.48
CA GLN A 4 12.93 24.92 2.18
C GLN A 4 14.40 24.53 2.01
N LEU A 5 14.69 23.85 0.89
CA LEU A 5 16.04 23.48 0.47
C LEU A 5 16.55 24.51 -0.52
N ASP A 6 17.85 24.79 -0.53
CA ASP A 6 18.47 25.46 -1.65
C ASP A 6 18.70 24.48 -2.83
N ASP A 7 19.08 25.02 -4.00
CA ASP A 7 19.23 24.21 -5.21
C ASP A 7 20.31 23.14 -5.07
N ASP A 8 21.41 23.41 -4.37
CA ASP A 8 22.50 22.48 -4.16
C ASP A 8 22.08 21.35 -3.19
N GLU A 9 21.36 21.70 -2.11
CA GLU A 9 20.78 20.73 -1.17
C GLU A 9 19.78 19.80 -1.89
N ALA A 10 18.92 20.37 -2.77
CA ALA A 10 17.96 19.61 -3.55
C ALA A 10 18.63 18.64 -4.53
N LEU A 11 19.69 19.08 -5.23
CA LEU A 11 20.45 18.25 -6.14
C LEU A 11 21.21 17.12 -5.38
N ALA A 12 21.77 17.42 -4.22
CA ALA A 12 22.44 16.44 -3.37
C ALA A 12 21.45 15.37 -2.87
N LEU A 13 20.28 15.79 -2.42
CA LEU A 13 19.19 14.88 -2.02
C LEU A 13 18.73 14.01 -3.19
N GLY A 14 18.53 14.58 -4.37
CA GLY A 14 18.13 13.83 -5.57
C GLY A 14 19.19 12.79 -6.00
N ARG A 15 20.47 13.09 -5.83
CA ARG A 15 21.56 12.10 -6.06
C ARG A 15 21.54 11.00 -5.00
N ALA A 16 21.36 11.36 -3.73
CA ALA A 16 21.28 10.41 -2.63
C ALA A 16 20.09 9.45 -2.79
N MET A 17 18.92 9.96 -3.21
CA MET A 17 17.72 9.14 -3.49
C MET A 17 17.93 8.14 -4.63
N ARG A 18 18.80 8.45 -5.60
CA ARG A 18 19.17 7.56 -6.72
C ARG A 18 20.37 6.65 -6.44
N SER A 19 20.96 6.77 -5.27
CA SER A 19 22.09 5.94 -4.86
C SER A 19 21.73 4.45 -4.74
N ASN A 20 22.74 3.58 -4.77
CA ASN A 20 22.59 2.15 -4.50
C ASN A 20 22.71 1.80 -3.00
N ASP A 21 22.52 2.78 -2.13
CA ASP A 21 22.46 2.56 -0.70
C ASP A 21 21.36 1.55 -0.34
N ALA A 22 21.63 0.70 0.66
CA ALA A 22 20.70 -0.36 1.07
C ALA A 22 19.34 0.18 1.53
N ALA A 23 19.34 1.30 2.29
CA ALA A 23 18.11 1.93 2.73
C ALA A 23 17.30 2.45 1.53
N MET A 24 17.96 3.06 0.53
CA MET A 24 17.27 3.54 -0.67
C MET A 24 16.74 2.40 -1.52
N ARG A 25 17.44 1.27 -1.61
CA ARG A 25 16.91 0.08 -2.30
C ARG A 25 15.65 -0.46 -1.62
N ASN A 26 15.67 -0.58 -0.28
CA ASN A 26 14.50 -1.03 0.48
C ASN A 26 13.30 -0.09 0.29
N ARG A 27 13.51 1.22 0.38
CA ARG A 27 12.43 2.22 0.18
C ARG A 27 11.87 2.20 -1.23
N ARG A 28 12.73 2.04 -2.26
CA ARG A 28 12.26 1.88 -3.65
C ARG A 28 11.45 0.60 -3.82
N ALA A 29 11.90 -0.52 -3.23
CA ALA A 29 11.13 -1.76 -3.26
C ALA A 29 9.75 -1.58 -2.62
N ILE A 30 9.68 -0.94 -1.43
CA ILE A 30 8.41 -0.65 -0.76
C ILE A 30 7.52 0.28 -1.62
N ALA A 31 8.09 1.35 -2.19
CA ALA A 31 7.34 2.26 -3.06
C ALA A 31 6.79 1.54 -4.30
N THR A 32 7.58 0.68 -4.93
CA THR A 32 7.16 -0.14 -6.07
C THR A 32 6.04 -1.11 -5.68
N LEU A 33 6.16 -1.76 -4.53
CA LEU A 33 5.13 -2.65 -4.00
C LEU A 33 3.85 -1.90 -3.63
N ALA A 34 3.96 -0.64 -3.14
CA ALA A 34 2.79 0.20 -2.88
C ALA A 34 2.03 0.54 -4.18
N VAL A 35 2.74 0.82 -5.28
CA VAL A 35 2.12 0.96 -6.60
C VAL A 35 1.47 -0.35 -7.03
N ALA A 36 2.18 -1.47 -6.90
CA ALA A 36 1.66 -2.80 -7.24
C ALA A 36 0.41 -3.18 -6.42
N ALA A 37 0.31 -2.71 -5.16
CA ALA A 37 -0.88 -2.88 -4.34
C ALA A 37 -2.02 -1.92 -4.74
N ALA A 38 -1.71 -0.69 -5.13
CA ALA A 38 -2.70 0.31 -5.51
C ALA A 38 -3.39 0.02 -6.85
N VAL A 39 -2.69 -0.57 -7.82
CA VAL A 39 -3.26 -0.88 -9.15
C VAL A 39 -4.46 -1.83 -9.06
N PRO A 40 -4.41 -2.98 -8.39
CA PRO A 40 -5.56 -3.84 -8.20
C PRO A 40 -6.72 -3.14 -7.46
N LEU A 41 -6.42 -2.32 -6.46
CA LEU A 41 -7.44 -1.54 -5.75
C LEU A 41 -8.11 -0.53 -6.68
N GLY A 42 -7.38 0.00 -7.68
CA GLY A 42 -7.95 0.87 -8.72
C GLY A 42 -9.07 0.19 -9.50
N VAL A 43 -8.91 -1.09 -9.86
CA VAL A 43 -9.96 -1.86 -10.55
C VAL A 43 -11.19 -2.00 -9.66
N VAL A 44 -11.02 -2.32 -8.38
CA VAL A 44 -12.11 -2.43 -7.41
C VAL A 44 -12.80 -1.07 -7.21
N ALA A 45 -12.01 0.00 -7.05
CA ALA A 45 -12.53 1.36 -6.87
C ALA A 45 -13.39 1.82 -8.06
N LEU A 46 -12.93 1.56 -9.30
CA LEU A 46 -13.70 1.89 -10.51
C LEU A 46 -15.06 1.20 -10.54
N TRP A 47 -15.14 -0.03 -10.05
CA TRP A 47 -16.41 -0.73 -9.92
C TRP A 47 -17.25 -0.15 -8.77
N GLN A 48 -16.66 0.10 -7.62
CA GLN A 48 -17.38 0.63 -6.45
C GLN A 48 -17.99 2.02 -6.70
N ILE A 49 -17.36 2.85 -7.52
CA ILE A 49 -17.90 4.16 -7.93
C ILE A 49 -18.82 4.08 -9.15
N GLY A 50 -19.04 2.88 -9.73
CA GLY A 50 -19.91 2.68 -10.88
C GLY A 50 -19.31 3.04 -12.24
N ALA A 51 -18.01 3.32 -12.34
CA ALA A 51 -17.33 3.61 -13.60
C ALA A 51 -17.26 2.38 -14.51
N ILE A 52 -17.15 1.19 -13.94
CA ILE A 52 -17.28 -0.09 -14.65
C ILE A 52 -18.44 -0.90 -14.06
N ARG A 53 -19.20 -1.57 -14.94
CA ARG A 53 -20.40 -2.33 -14.53
C ARG A 53 -20.08 -3.70 -13.95
N LYS A 54 -18.94 -4.27 -14.28
CA LYS A 54 -18.52 -5.62 -13.88
C LYS A 54 -17.03 -5.63 -13.56
N ILE A 55 -16.68 -6.29 -12.45
CA ILE A 55 -15.27 -6.51 -12.12
C ILE A 55 -14.74 -7.64 -13.02
N PRO A 56 -13.64 -7.42 -13.77
CA PRO A 56 -12.99 -8.50 -14.49
C PRO A 56 -12.26 -9.40 -13.48
N GLU A 57 -12.64 -10.66 -13.40
CA GLU A 57 -12.02 -11.65 -12.53
C GLU A 57 -12.01 -13.03 -13.15
N PRO A 58 -11.07 -13.92 -12.75
CA PRO A 58 -11.03 -15.28 -13.25
C PRO A 58 -12.28 -16.06 -12.81
N LYS A 59 -12.81 -16.88 -13.70
CA LYS A 59 -13.94 -17.79 -13.41
C LYS A 59 -13.47 -19.01 -12.65
N LEU A 60 -13.10 -18.82 -11.38
CA LEU A 60 -12.64 -19.87 -10.48
C LEU A 60 -13.66 -20.07 -9.35
N PRO A 61 -13.76 -21.29 -8.78
CA PRO A 61 -14.59 -21.54 -7.60
C PRO A 61 -14.23 -20.57 -6.47
N HIS A 62 -15.23 -20.09 -5.75
CA HIS A 62 -15.08 -19.16 -4.62
C HIS A 62 -14.54 -17.76 -4.95
N PHE A 63 -14.38 -17.38 -6.21
CA PHE A 63 -14.07 -16.00 -6.60
C PHE A 63 -15.36 -15.25 -6.97
N ASP A 64 -15.65 -14.20 -6.22
CA ASP A 64 -16.79 -13.30 -6.41
C ASP A 64 -16.46 -11.94 -5.82
N ALA A 65 -15.75 -11.14 -6.59
CA ALA A 65 -15.31 -9.82 -6.17
C ALA A 65 -16.49 -8.87 -5.91
N ALA A 66 -17.59 -9.02 -6.63
CA ALA A 66 -18.79 -8.21 -6.46
C ALA A 66 -19.44 -8.48 -5.09
N LYS A 67 -19.52 -9.74 -4.67
CA LYS A 67 -20.03 -10.14 -3.35
C LYS A 67 -19.18 -9.59 -2.21
N VAL A 68 -17.85 -9.64 -2.34
CA VAL A 68 -16.92 -9.15 -1.32
C VAL A 68 -16.98 -7.63 -1.21
N ASN A 69 -16.83 -6.91 -2.33
CA ASN A 69 -16.66 -5.46 -2.33
C ASN A 69 -17.99 -4.68 -2.39
N GLY A 70 -19.09 -5.32 -2.73
CA GLY A 70 -20.45 -4.75 -2.68
C GLY A 70 -21.14 -4.89 -1.32
N SER A 71 -20.43 -5.43 -0.33
CA SER A 71 -20.94 -5.57 1.03
C SER A 71 -20.95 -4.25 1.80
N ALA A 72 -21.71 -4.19 2.90
CA ALA A 72 -21.72 -3.03 3.79
C ALA A 72 -20.31 -2.65 4.26
N GLN A 73 -19.44 -3.63 4.49
CA GLN A 73 -18.03 -3.40 4.90
C GLN A 73 -17.24 -2.61 3.86
N GLY A 74 -17.54 -2.76 2.56
CA GLY A 74 -16.90 -2.03 1.48
C GLY A 74 -17.16 -0.52 1.48
N TYR A 75 -18.15 -0.05 2.25
CA TYR A 75 -18.56 1.37 2.34
C TYR A 75 -18.69 1.89 3.77
N ASP A 76 -18.36 1.07 4.77
CA ASP A 76 -18.62 1.36 6.19
C ASP A 76 -17.83 2.56 6.72
N LYS A 77 -16.63 2.77 6.19
CA LYS A 77 -15.76 3.87 6.62
C LYS A 77 -16.08 5.14 5.84
N LEU A 78 -16.64 6.13 6.54
CA LEU A 78 -16.95 7.46 5.98
C LEU A 78 -17.88 7.41 4.75
N GLN A 79 -18.67 6.35 4.59
CA GLN A 79 -19.48 6.11 3.38
C GLN A 79 -18.65 6.19 2.09
N THR A 80 -17.39 5.82 2.17
CA THR A 80 -16.41 5.89 1.09
C THR A 80 -15.99 4.47 0.70
N PRO A 81 -15.85 4.17 -0.61
CA PRO A 81 -15.33 2.89 -1.06
C PRO A 81 -14.00 2.55 -0.39
N ASP A 82 -13.91 1.38 0.22
CA ASP A 82 -12.72 0.94 0.95
C ASP A 82 -11.47 0.82 0.06
N ALA A 83 -11.65 0.50 -1.22
CA ALA A 83 -10.57 0.48 -2.19
C ALA A 83 -9.95 1.88 -2.41
N ILE A 84 -10.75 2.95 -2.38
CA ILE A 84 -10.25 4.34 -2.45
C ILE A 84 -9.42 4.67 -1.22
N LEU A 85 -9.89 4.28 -0.03
CA LEU A 85 -9.14 4.45 1.22
C LEU A 85 -7.83 3.65 1.18
N GLY A 86 -7.86 2.43 0.63
CA GLY A 86 -6.68 1.60 0.41
C GLY A 86 -5.65 2.27 -0.52
N ILE A 87 -6.10 2.85 -1.63
CA ILE A 87 -5.23 3.62 -2.55
C ILE A 87 -4.61 4.81 -1.80
N GLY A 88 -5.39 5.57 -1.04
CA GLY A 88 -4.89 6.67 -0.21
C GLY A 88 -3.83 6.21 0.78
N SER A 89 -4.02 5.03 1.38
CA SER A 89 -3.04 4.39 2.26
C SER A 89 -1.72 4.08 1.54
N MET A 90 -1.78 3.54 0.31
CA MET A 90 -0.58 3.26 -0.50
C MET A 90 0.14 4.54 -0.94
N ILE A 91 -0.59 5.60 -1.26
CA ILE A 91 -0.01 6.92 -1.55
C ILE A 91 0.75 7.46 -0.32
N ALA A 92 0.19 7.35 0.87
CA ALA A 92 0.86 7.73 2.11
C ALA A 92 2.15 6.89 2.34
N THR A 93 2.11 5.59 2.06
CA THR A 93 3.29 4.71 2.13
C THR A 93 4.38 5.15 1.15
N MET A 94 4.03 5.48 -0.10
CA MET A 94 4.98 6.03 -1.08
C MET A 94 5.57 7.37 -0.62
N GLY A 95 4.74 8.26 -0.09
CA GLY A 95 5.17 9.54 0.47
C GLY A 95 6.21 9.35 1.59
N LEU A 96 5.92 8.48 2.56
CA LEU A 96 6.85 8.16 3.63
C LEU A 96 8.15 7.48 3.13
N ALA A 97 8.06 6.64 2.10
CA ALA A 97 9.24 6.03 1.47
C ALA A 97 10.14 7.08 0.80
N ALA A 98 9.55 8.11 0.20
CA ALA A 98 10.26 9.19 -0.48
C ALA A 98 10.82 10.27 0.48
N MET A 99 10.40 10.30 1.76
CA MET A 99 10.83 11.33 2.71
C MET A 99 12.24 11.11 3.23
N GLY A 100 13.06 12.16 3.16
CA GLY A 100 14.35 12.25 3.83
C GLY A 100 15.52 11.56 3.12
N PRO A 101 16.76 11.87 3.58
CA PRO A 101 18.00 11.31 3.02
C PRO A 101 18.12 9.81 3.35
N PRO A 102 19.15 9.10 2.81
CA PRO A 102 19.38 7.69 3.14
C PRO A 102 19.42 7.41 4.66
N LYS A 103 20.16 8.22 5.40
CA LYS A 103 20.15 8.21 6.87
C LYS A 103 19.10 9.22 7.37
N ARG A 104 17.93 8.74 7.73
CA ARG A 104 16.86 9.56 8.29
C ARG A 104 16.72 9.35 9.80
N SER A 105 15.95 10.21 10.46
CA SER A 105 15.74 10.09 11.91
C SER A 105 15.10 8.75 12.28
N PRO A 106 15.47 8.16 13.42
CA PRO A 106 14.86 6.92 13.91
C PRO A 106 13.33 7.02 14.04
N LEU A 107 12.83 8.19 14.44
CA LEU A 107 11.39 8.44 14.56
C LEU A 107 10.69 8.27 13.20
N LEU A 108 11.23 8.84 12.12
CA LEU A 108 10.63 8.70 10.78
C LEU A 108 10.67 7.25 10.29
N THR A 109 11.74 6.51 10.60
CA THR A 109 11.83 5.09 10.31
C THR A 109 10.77 4.29 11.06
N GLN A 110 10.56 4.58 12.35
CA GLN A 110 9.55 3.92 13.17
C GLN A 110 8.13 4.21 12.67
N ILE A 111 7.81 5.47 12.33
CA ILE A 111 6.52 5.86 11.75
C ILE A 111 6.28 5.10 10.45
N PHE A 112 7.29 5.03 9.59
CA PHE A 112 7.19 4.32 8.32
C PHE A 112 6.95 2.81 8.52
N ALA A 113 7.69 2.18 9.42
CA ALA A 113 7.52 0.77 9.73
C ALA A 113 6.17 0.47 10.39
N ALA A 114 5.73 1.30 11.32
CA ALA A 114 4.41 1.19 11.95
C ALA A 114 3.28 1.33 10.91
N LYS A 115 3.43 2.25 9.95
CA LYS A 115 2.46 2.41 8.84
C LYS A 115 2.36 1.12 8.02
N ILE A 116 3.49 0.51 7.63
CA ILE A 116 3.49 -0.74 6.88
C ILE A 116 2.88 -1.88 7.70
N ALA A 117 3.20 -1.98 8.99
CA ALA A 117 2.61 -2.97 9.87
C ALA A 117 1.07 -2.82 9.98
N MET A 118 0.56 -1.60 10.01
CA MET A 118 -0.88 -1.34 9.98
C MET A 118 -1.53 -1.75 8.64
N ASP A 119 -0.88 -1.46 7.51
CA ASP A 119 -1.36 -1.87 6.19
C ASP A 119 -1.44 -3.40 6.09
N VAL A 120 -0.40 -4.09 6.57
CA VAL A 120 -0.35 -5.55 6.59
C VAL A 120 -1.42 -6.14 7.50
N ALA A 121 -1.59 -5.62 8.72
CA ALA A 121 -2.63 -6.08 9.65
C ALA A 121 -4.03 -5.87 9.06
N THR A 122 -4.29 -4.73 8.42
CA THR A 122 -5.56 -4.44 7.74
C THR A 122 -5.79 -5.41 6.57
N SER A 123 -4.78 -5.62 5.73
CA SER A 123 -4.86 -6.55 4.60
C SER A 123 -5.09 -7.99 5.05
N ALA A 124 -4.42 -8.42 6.13
CA ALA A 124 -4.63 -9.73 6.73
C ALA A 124 -6.06 -9.90 7.24
N LYS A 125 -6.57 -8.91 7.99
CA LYS A 125 -7.95 -8.91 8.50
C LYS A 125 -8.95 -9.01 7.35
N LEU A 126 -8.82 -8.16 6.33
CA LEU A 126 -9.72 -8.15 5.18
C LEU A 126 -9.66 -9.47 4.40
N THR A 127 -8.50 -10.10 4.27
CA THR A 127 -8.34 -11.40 3.62
C THR A 127 -9.06 -12.50 4.42
N VAL A 128 -8.92 -12.50 5.74
CA VAL A 128 -9.65 -13.45 6.62
C VAL A 128 -11.16 -13.22 6.53
N ASP A 129 -11.61 -11.96 6.55
CA ASP A 129 -13.03 -11.60 6.43
C ASP A 129 -13.65 -12.09 5.10
N GLN A 130 -12.89 -12.10 4.00
CA GLN A 130 -13.36 -12.65 2.71
C GLN A 130 -13.82 -14.10 2.84
N TRP A 131 -13.09 -14.93 3.56
CA TRP A 131 -13.46 -16.33 3.76
C TRP A 131 -14.48 -16.51 4.89
N THR A 132 -14.28 -15.89 6.02
CA THR A 132 -15.11 -16.12 7.22
C THR A 132 -16.50 -15.53 7.09
N LYS A 133 -16.63 -14.33 6.49
CA LYS A 133 -17.90 -13.61 6.36
C LYS A 133 -18.58 -13.86 5.02
N TYR A 134 -17.82 -13.82 3.93
CA TYR A 134 -18.42 -13.83 2.59
C TYR A 134 -18.33 -15.20 1.90
N ARG A 135 -17.47 -16.12 2.39
CA ARG A 135 -17.20 -17.40 1.73
C ARG A 135 -16.86 -17.23 0.24
N ALA A 136 -16.20 -16.14 -0.07
CA ALA A 136 -15.77 -15.76 -1.41
C ALA A 136 -14.50 -14.94 -1.31
N PHE A 137 -13.67 -14.99 -2.35
CA PHE A 137 -12.46 -14.20 -2.49
C PHE A 137 -12.62 -13.15 -3.59
N CYS A 138 -11.97 -12.01 -3.41
CA CYS A 138 -11.76 -11.02 -4.45
C CYS A 138 -10.34 -11.17 -5.00
N PHE A 139 -10.21 -11.52 -6.27
CA PHE A 139 -8.92 -11.71 -6.94
C PHE A 139 -8.01 -10.47 -6.80
N TRP A 140 -8.55 -9.29 -7.08
CA TRP A 140 -7.83 -8.03 -7.01
C TRP A 140 -7.40 -7.67 -5.59
N CYS A 141 -8.26 -7.96 -4.61
CA CYS A 141 -7.93 -7.72 -3.19
C CYS A 141 -6.80 -8.64 -2.72
N LEU A 142 -6.75 -9.89 -3.19
CA LEU A 142 -5.66 -10.81 -2.88
C LEU A 142 -4.34 -10.37 -3.51
N LEU A 143 -4.37 -9.87 -4.75
CA LEU A 143 -3.17 -9.30 -5.39
C LEU A 143 -2.63 -8.10 -4.60
N SER A 144 -3.50 -7.19 -4.20
CA SER A 144 -3.13 -6.05 -3.36
C SER A 144 -2.56 -6.50 -2.01
N ALA A 145 -3.21 -7.45 -1.34
CA ALA A 145 -2.74 -7.99 -0.06
C ALA A 145 -1.36 -8.65 -0.20
N THR A 146 -1.13 -9.43 -1.25
CA THR A 146 0.15 -10.08 -1.53
C THR A 146 1.27 -9.03 -1.68
N ALA A 147 1.05 -7.97 -2.45
CA ALA A 147 2.02 -6.88 -2.59
C ALA A 147 2.26 -6.17 -1.25
N THR A 148 1.22 -5.97 -0.44
CA THR A 148 1.34 -5.37 0.89
C THR A 148 2.15 -6.24 1.84
N PHE A 149 1.91 -7.55 1.87
CA PHE A 149 2.72 -8.48 2.69
C PHE A 149 4.18 -8.53 2.26
N ALA A 150 4.46 -8.41 0.97
CA ALA A 150 5.81 -8.38 0.44
C ALA A 150 6.63 -7.15 0.89
N MET A 151 6.01 -6.12 1.45
CA MET A 151 6.73 -4.96 2.02
C MET A 151 7.41 -5.28 3.35
N LEU A 152 6.92 -6.28 4.11
CA LEU A 152 7.41 -6.58 5.47
C LEU A 152 8.93 -6.79 5.57
N PRO A 153 9.58 -7.64 4.75
CA PRO A 153 11.02 -7.86 4.85
C PRO A 153 11.82 -6.59 4.60
N PHE A 154 11.37 -5.72 3.70
CA PHE A 154 12.04 -4.45 3.41
C PHE A 154 11.86 -3.44 4.54
N ALA A 155 10.67 -3.36 5.16
CA ALA A 155 10.43 -2.53 6.33
C ALA A 155 11.28 -3.00 7.53
N TRP A 156 11.41 -4.30 7.74
CA TRP A 156 12.25 -4.87 8.76
C TRP A 156 13.74 -4.54 8.56
N ASN A 157 14.22 -4.64 7.32
CA ASN A 157 15.59 -4.26 6.99
C ASN A 157 15.84 -2.77 7.20
N GLU A 158 14.86 -1.91 6.94
CA GLU A 158 14.95 -0.47 7.17
C GLU A 158 15.13 -0.15 8.66
N ILE A 159 14.39 -0.83 9.55
CA ILE A 159 14.54 -0.66 11.01
C ILE A 159 15.93 -1.09 11.47
N ARG A 160 16.45 -2.20 10.94
CA ARG A 160 17.75 -2.73 11.34
C ARG A 160 18.93 -1.89 10.87
N SER A 161 18.75 -1.10 9.82
CA SER A 161 19.80 -0.26 9.23
C SER A 161 19.77 1.20 9.70
N SER A 162 18.81 1.58 10.56
CA SER A 162 18.67 2.92 11.19
C SER A 162 19.47 3.03 12.52
#